data_14549afb96ba17302ef45c742a49cd21
#
_entry.id   14549afb96ba17302ef45c742a49cd21
#
_cell.length_a   1.000
_cell.length_b   1.000
_cell.length_c   1.000
_cell.angle_alpha   90.00
_cell.angle_beta   90.00
_cell.angle_gamma   90.00
#
_symmetry.space_group_name_H-M   'P 1'
#
loop_
_entity.id
_entity.type
_entity.pdbx_description
1 polymer ?
#
loop_
_entity_poly.entity_id
_entity_poly.type
_entity_poly.pdbx_seq_one_letter_code
_entity_poly.pdbx_strand_id
1 'polypeptide(L)'
;LKRFPHWGQLPILFLSDYVDQDPQAIIEQTLQQGWDLVLTDSYTEVNDTIKEACNMTRGKTEKWFLDMMIANNQGKNKRKVYTTFITILQLSKGGTFVGSNKLKHMTTAMLELQWKGSENSAERYMEFSKNRLGGVGNKLFFDFTNGVSFDTSRYKRDLLNQELIEEEKAKLVGEEDAFDKLFGALPNEADLASAEEANLGSPGN
;
A
#
# COMPACT_ATOMS: atom_id res chain seq x y z
N LEU A 1 23.38 14.66 4.63
CA LEU A 1 24.64 13.96 4.32
C LEU A 1 25.59 13.84 5.51
N LYS A 2 25.59 14.77 6.51
CA LYS A 2 26.44 14.62 7.72
C LYS A 2 26.22 13.31 8.47
N ARG A 3 24.97 12.77 8.47
CA ARG A 3 24.61 11.53 9.16
C ARG A 3 24.98 10.27 8.36
N PHE A 4 25.03 10.40 7.04
CA PHE A 4 25.32 9.30 6.10
C PHE A 4 26.27 9.80 5.01
N PRO A 5 27.57 9.94 5.30
CA PRO A 5 28.55 10.55 4.36
C PRO A 5 28.65 9.82 3.02
N HIS A 6 28.49 8.49 3.04
CA HIS A 6 28.55 7.66 1.83
C HIS A 6 27.38 7.88 0.86
N TRP A 7 26.29 8.49 1.30
CA TRP A 7 25.18 8.85 0.42
C TRP A 7 25.54 9.99 -0.55
N GLY A 8 26.60 10.75 -0.26
CA GLY A 8 27.11 11.75 -1.19
C GLY A 8 27.65 11.18 -2.51
N GLN A 9 27.84 9.86 -2.59
CA GLN A 9 28.27 9.16 -3.81
C GLN A 9 27.08 8.62 -4.64
N LEU A 10 25.85 8.68 -4.11
CA LEU A 10 24.67 8.25 -4.85
C LEU A 10 24.36 9.25 -5.98
N PRO A 11 24.01 8.78 -7.18
CA PRO A 11 23.54 9.66 -8.24
C PRO A 11 22.17 10.23 -7.83
N ILE A 12 22.11 11.56 -7.68
CA ILE A 12 20.90 12.29 -7.32
C ILE A 12 20.58 13.25 -8.46
N LEU A 13 19.36 13.20 -8.97
CA LEU A 13 18.83 14.12 -9.94
C LEU A 13 17.91 15.12 -9.23
N PHE A 14 18.30 16.39 -9.20
CA PHE A 14 17.41 17.47 -8.74
C PHE A 14 16.79 18.14 -9.97
N LEU A 15 15.47 18.04 -10.11
CA LEU A 15 14.77 18.65 -11.25
C LEU A 15 14.90 20.19 -11.25
N SER A 16 15.05 20.80 -10.09
CA SER A 16 15.33 22.24 -9.93
C SER A 16 16.61 22.70 -10.63
N ASP A 17 17.55 21.81 -10.89
CA ASP A 17 18.81 22.16 -11.57
C ASP A 17 18.64 22.27 -13.10
N TYR A 18 17.45 21.94 -13.63
CA TYR A 18 17.12 21.87 -15.05
C TYR A 18 15.96 22.79 -15.44
N VAL A 19 15.88 23.98 -14.84
CA VAL A 19 14.76 24.92 -14.97
C VAL A 19 14.46 25.30 -16.43
N ASP A 20 15.47 25.37 -17.28
CA ASP A 20 15.35 25.76 -18.69
C ASP A 20 15.30 24.55 -19.65
N GLN A 21 15.15 23.35 -19.13
CA GLN A 21 15.10 22.12 -19.92
C GLN A 21 13.77 21.41 -19.75
N ASP A 22 13.45 20.52 -20.70
CA ASP A 22 12.27 19.66 -20.59
C ASP A 22 12.48 18.60 -19.47
N PRO A 23 11.81 18.73 -18.32
CA PRO A 23 11.99 17.80 -17.21
C PRO A 23 11.51 16.39 -17.55
N GLN A 24 10.55 16.25 -18.48
CA GLN A 24 10.10 14.95 -18.96
C GLN A 24 11.22 14.22 -19.69
N ALA A 25 11.88 14.90 -20.62
CA ALA A 25 13.01 14.36 -21.38
C ALA A 25 14.18 13.99 -20.46
N ILE A 26 14.49 14.83 -19.45
CA ILE A 26 15.55 14.58 -18.47
C ILE A 26 15.29 13.28 -17.70
N ILE A 27 14.07 13.11 -17.17
CA ILE A 27 13.69 11.90 -16.44
C ILE A 27 13.74 10.67 -17.34
N GLU A 28 13.20 10.76 -18.56
CA GLU A 28 13.22 9.65 -19.52
C GLU A 28 14.66 9.23 -19.86
N GLN A 29 15.53 10.18 -20.18
CA GLN A 29 16.93 9.91 -20.49
C GLN A 29 17.67 9.28 -19.30
N THR A 30 17.41 9.77 -18.08
CA THR A 30 18.00 9.23 -16.85
C THR A 30 17.57 7.79 -16.62
N LEU A 31 16.29 7.51 -16.73
CA LEU A 31 15.76 6.16 -16.48
C LEU A 31 16.11 5.17 -17.58
N GLN A 32 16.23 5.64 -18.83
CA GLN A 32 16.68 4.81 -19.95
C GLN A 32 18.10 4.26 -19.78
N GLN A 33 18.95 4.86 -18.93
CA GLN A 33 20.26 4.28 -18.62
C GLN A 33 20.11 2.87 -18.00
N GLY A 34 19.05 2.63 -17.25
CA GLY A 34 18.80 1.39 -16.52
C GLY A 34 19.44 1.41 -15.14
N TRP A 35 18.61 1.40 -14.12
CA TRP A 35 18.96 1.42 -12.71
C TRP A 35 18.37 0.22 -12.00
N ASP A 36 19.08 -0.35 -11.04
CA ASP A 36 18.55 -1.46 -10.24
C ASP A 36 17.48 -0.96 -9.28
N LEU A 37 17.65 0.24 -8.72
CA LEU A 37 16.74 0.90 -7.80
C LEU A 37 16.60 2.38 -8.14
N VAL A 38 15.38 2.88 -8.16
CA VAL A 38 15.05 4.31 -8.29
C VAL A 38 14.17 4.72 -7.11
N LEU A 39 14.63 5.74 -6.38
CA LEU A 39 13.86 6.39 -5.33
C LEU A 39 13.33 7.72 -5.86
N THR A 40 12.02 7.94 -5.79
CA THR A 40 11.37 9.20 -6.17
C THR A 40 10.84 9.91 -4.93
N ASP A 41 11.36 11.09 -4.63
CA ASP A 41 10.94 11.94 -3.50
C ASP A 41 10.62 13.36 -4.02
N SER A 42 9.36 13.72 -4.19
CA SER A 42 8.16 12.89 -4.07
C SER A 42 7.45 12.76 -5.43
N TYR A 43 6.53 11.80 -5.53
CA TYR A 43 5.67 11.66 -6.71
C TYR A 43 4.91 12.95 -7.04
N THR A 44 4.40 13.62 -6.02
CA THR A 44 3.60 14.85 -6.18
C THR A 44 4.44 15.94 -6.83
N GLU A 45 5.67 16.17 -6.36
CA GLU A 45 6.60 17.17 -6.91
C GLU A 45 6.95 16.87 -8.36
N VAL A 46 7.30 15.62 -8.66
CA VAL A 46 7.61 15.20 -10.05
C VAL A 46 6.40 15.40 -10.96
N ASN A 47 5.22 14.99 -10.49
CA ASN A 47 3.99 15.10 -11.29
C ASN A 47 3.60 16.56 -11.54
N ASP A 48 3.68 17.42 -10.54
CA ASP A 48 3.33 18.84 -10.69
C ASP A 48 4.36 19.57 -11.56
N THR A 49 5.66 19.30 -11.41
CA THR A 49 6.72 19.85 -12.27
C THR A 49 6.49 19.50 -13.74
N ILE A 50 6.23 18.24 -14.06
CA ILE A 50 5.97 17.80 -15.45
C ILE A 50 4.67 18.41 -15.98
N LYS A 51 3.62 18.40 -15.17
CA LYS A 51 2.32 18.98 -15.54
C LYS A 51 2.46 20.45 -15.95
N GLU A 52 3.22 21.24 -15.19
CA GLU A 52 3.43 22.66 -15.44
C GLU A 52 4.33 22.90 -16.63
N ALA A 53 5.49 22.26 -16.67
CA ALA A 53 6.49 22.46 -17.73
C ALA A 53 5.99 21.98 -19.11
N CYS A 54 5.25 20.85 -19.16
CA CYS A 54 4.78 20.27 -20.42
C CYS A 54 3.32 20.64 -20.75
N ASN A 55 2.68 21.51 -19.96
CA ASN A 55 1.26 21.88 -20.10
C ASN A 55 0.34 20.66 -20.21
N MET A 56 0.57 19.66 -19.38
CA MET A 56 -0.17 18.41 -19.35
C MET A 56 -1.27 18.43 -18.28
N THR A 57 -2.32 17.64 -18.48
CA THR A 57 -3.26 17.36 -17.39
C THR A 57 -2.65 16.37 -16.41
N ARG A 58 -3.04 16.45 -15.12
CA ARG A 58 -2.58 15.53 -14.06
C ARG A 58 -2.72 14.06 -14.48
N GLY A 59 -3.84 13.69 -15.08
CA GLY A 59 -4.05 12.30 -15.53
C GLY A 59 -3.13 11.84 -16.65
N LYS A 60 -2.74 12.76 -17.56
CA LYS A 60 -1.75 12.46 -18.62
C LYS A 60 -0.35 12.29 -18.02
N THR A 61 0.05 13.17 -17.10
CA THR A 61 1.35 13.08 -16.42
C THR A 61 1.45 11.81 -15.60
N GLU A 62 0.40 11.48 -14.84
CA GLU A 62 0.34 10.23 -14.07
C GLU A 62 0.47 9.00 -14.98
N LYS A 63 -0.27 8.99 -16.09
CA LYS A 63 -0.19 7.88 -17.05
C LYS A 63 1.22 7.74 -17.62
N TRP A 64 1.83 8.84 -18.05
CA TRP A 64 3.20 8.85 -18.56
C TRP A 64 4.19 8.28 -17.55
N PHE A 65 4.14 8.76 -16.31
CA PHE A 65 5.04 8.31 -15.25
C PHE A 65 4.88 6.81 -14.96
N LEU A 66 3.64 6.33 -14.88
CA LEU A 66 3.36 4.91 -14.69
C LEU A 66 3.85 4.04 -15.86
N ASP A 67 3.59 4.45 -17.09
CA ASP A 67 4.02 3.72 -18.28
C ASP A 67 5.56 3.60 -18.31
N MET A 68 6.27 4.65 -17.94
CA MET A 68 7.72 4.69 -17.85
C MET A 68 8.26 3.77 -16.74
N MET A 69 7.65 3.81 -15.54
CA MET A 69 8.01 2.90 -14.45
C MET A 69 7.82 1.44 -14.86
N ILE A 70 6.68 1.11 -15.48
CA ILE A 70 6.38 -0.24 -15.95
C ILE A 70 7.39 -0.70 -16.99
N ALA A 71 7.73 0.17 -17.96
CA ALA A 71 8.70 -0.17 -18.99
C ALA A 71 10.07 -0.51 -18.38
N ASN A 72 10.57 0.30 -17.45
CA ASN A 72 11.84 0.06 -16.77
C ASN A 72 11.77 -1.17 -15.85
N ASN A 73 10.66 -1.39 -15.17
CA ASN A 73 10.46 -2.60 -14.36
C ASN A 73 10.43 -3.89 -15.20
N GLN A 74 10.12 -3.78 -16.49
CA GLN A 74 10.20 -4.88 -17.47
C GLN A 74 11.56 -4.99 -18.17
N GLY A 75 12.55 -4.25 -17.74
CA GLY A 75 13.88 -4.26 -18.35
C GLY A 75 13.96 -3.55 -19.72
N LYS A 76 12.97 -2.70 -20.06
CA LYS A 76 12.97 -1.91 -21.31
C LYS A 76 13.82 -0.65 -21.15
N ASN A 77 15.12 -0.84 -20.90
CA ASN A 77 16.14 0.20 -20.78
C ASN A 77 17.46 -0.27 -21.40
N LYS A 78 18.45 0.61 -21.50
CA LYS A 78 19.71 0.31 -22.19
C LYS A 78 20.48 -0.87 -21.57
N ARG A 79 20.46 -0.99 -20.24
CA ARG A 79 21.15 -2.09 -19.53
C ARG A 79 20.33 -3.39 -19.46
N LYS A 80 19.05 -3.36 -19.86
CA LYS A 80 18.11 -4.49 -19.76
C LYS A 80 17.94 -5.00 -18.33
N VAL A 81 18.03 -4.11 -17.34
CA VAL A 81 17.84 -4.43 -15.91
C VAL A 81 16.39 -4.18 -15.50
N TYR A 82 15.89 -4.99 -14.58
CA TYR A 82 14.57 -4.83 -13.99
C TYR A 82 14.66 -3.81 -12.85
N THR A 83 14.19 -2.58 -13.11
CA THR A 83 14.28 -1.49 -12.14
C THR A 83 13.21 -1.64 -11.06
N THR A 84 13.63 -1.62 -9.80
CA THR A 84 12.70 -1.45 -8.66
C THR A 84 12.47 0.02 -8.41
N PHE A 85 11.21 0.43 -8.25
CA PHE A 85 10.84 1.81 -7.90
C PHE A 85 10.33 1.88 -6.47
N ILE A 86 10.88 2.80 -5.69
CA ILE A 86 10.35 3.24 -4.38
C ILE A 86 9.94 4.69 -4.55
N THR A 87 8.64 4.95 -4.44
CA THR A 87 8.07 6.28 -4.68
C THR A 87 7.38 6.79 -3.43
N ILE A 88 7.84 7.94 -2.94
CA ILE A 88 7.25 8.61 -1.78
C ILE A 88 5.99 9.34 -2.25
N LEU A 89 4.89 9.07 -1.56
CA LEU A 89 3.59 9.66 -1.81
C LEU A 89 3.18 10.50 -0.60
N GLN A 90 2.68 11.70 -0.86
CA GLN A 90 2.19 12.57 0.20
C GLN A 90 0.72 12.24 0.52
N LEU A 91 0.36 12.35 1.78
CA LEU A 91 -1.02 12.31 2.23
C LEU A 91 -1.58 13.74 2.30
N SER A 92 -2.86 13.90 1.99
CA SER A 92 -3.59 15.14 2.26
C SER A 92 -3.76 15.36 3.77
N LYS A 93 -4.11 16.58 4.19
CA LYS A 93 -4.42 16.89 5.60
C LYS A 93 -5.52 16.00 6.22
N GLY A 94 -6.36 15.40 5.39
CA GLY A 94 -7.39 14.43 5.81
C GLY A 94 -6.92 12.98 5.82
N GLY A 95 -5.62 12.71 5.69
CA GLY A 95 -5.07 11.35 5.66
C GLY A 95 -5.35 10.57 4.37
N THR A 96 -5.94 11.24 3.37
CA THR A 96 -6.24 10.60 2.09
C THR A 96 -5.02 10.68 1.17
N PHE A 97 -4.72 9.60 0.51
CA PHE A 97 -3.66 9.53 -0.50
C PHE A 97 -3.85 10.56 -1.63
N VAL A 98 -2.81 11.34 -1.91
CA VAL A 98 -2.77 12.32 -3.01
C VAL A 98 -2.33 11.62 -4.30
N GLY A 99 -3.26 10.99 -4.98
CA GLY A 99 -3.03 10.27 -6.22
C GLY A 99 -4.31 9.64 -6.74
N SER A 100 -4.27 9.03 -7.92
CA SER A 100 -5.43 8.29 -8.40
C SER A 100 -5.45 6.87 -7.82
N ASN A 101 -6.64 6.29 -7.73
CA ASN A 101 -6.79 4.87 -7.40
C ASN A 101 -6.00 3.97 -8.36
N LYS A 102 -5.77 4.43 -9.58
CA LYS A 102 -4.98 3.70 -10.58
C LYS A 102 -3.54 3.48 -10.10
N LEU A 103 -2.88 4.49 -9.53
CA LEU A 103 -1.53 4.35 -8.96
C LEU A 103 -1.52 3.26 -7.86
N LYS A 104 -2.50 3.30 -6.96
CA LYS A 104 -2.66 2.26 -5.93
C LYS A 104 -2.84 0.86 -6.53
N HIS A 105 -3.60 0.73 -7.61
CA HIS A 105 -3.81 -0.56 -8.27
C HIS A 105 -2.57 -1.08 -8.98
N MET A 106 -1.76 -0.21 -9.57
CA MET A 106 -0.59 -0.58 -10.36
C MET A 106 0.63 -0.97 -9.50
N THR A 107 0.76 -0.45 -8.28
CA THR A 107 1.89 -0.79 -7.40
C THR A 107 1.82 -2.22 -6.87
N THR A 108 2.98 -2.85 -6.67
CA THR A 108 3.10 -4.17 -6.05
C THR A 108 2.78 -4.13 -4.57
N ALA A 109 3.26 -3.10 -3.88
CA ALA A 109 3.04 -2.90 -2.45
C ALA A 109 2.82 -1.41 -2.13
N MET A 110 2.10 -1.13 -1.06
CA MET A 110 2.00 0.20 -0.43
C MET A 110 2.36 0.06 1.03
N LEU A 111 3.40 0.77 1.43
CA LEU A 111 3.86 0.88 2.80
C LEU A 111 3.40 2.23 3.35
N GLU A 112 2.65 2.22 4.42
CA GLU A 112 2.17 3.41 5.11
C GLU A 112 2.97 3.65 6.37
N LEU A 113 3.42 4.89 6.59
CA LEU A 113 4.07 5.33 7.81
C LEU A 113 3.08 6.20 8.57
N GLN A 114 2.75 5.78 9.79
CA GLN A 114 1.69 6.39 10.59
C GLN A 114 2.09 6.60 12.05
N TRP A 115 1.35 7.46 12.72
CA TRP A 115 1.37 7.64 14.16
C TRP A 115 0.32 6.74 14.81
N LYS A 116 0.66 6.14 15.95
CA LYS A 116 -0.32 5.43 16.75
C LYS A 116 -1.14 6.45 17.56
N GLY A 117 -2.39 6.63 17.16
CA GLY A 117 -3.31 7.60 17.79
C GLY A 117 -3.21 8.98 17.15
N SER A 118 -2.83 10.00 17.91
CA SER A 118 -2.70 11.38 17.42
C SER A 118 -1.31 11.66 16.82
N GLU A 119 -1.20 12.71 15.98
CA GLU A 119 0.06 13.18 15.39
C GLU A 119 1.15 13.53 16.42
N ASN A 120 0.76 13.76 17.68
CA ASN A 120 1.66 14.02 18.80
C ASN A 120 2.07 12.77 19.58
N SER A 121 1.62 11.59 19.15
CA SER A 121 2.07 10.33 19.77
C SER A 121 3.55 10.11 19.50
N ALA A 122 4.29 9.67 20.51
CA ALA A 122 5.70 9.26 20.35
C ALA A 122 5.83 7.96 19.54
N GLU A 123 4.78 7.14 19.47
CA GLU A 123 4.80 5.85 18.79
C GLU A 123 4.48 6.02 17.29
N ARG A 124 5.40 5.52 16.47
CA ARG A 124 5.26 5.46 15.02
C ARG A 124 5.32 4.01 14.56
N TYR A 125 4.59 3.70 13.51
CA TYR A 125 4.65 2.39 12.89
C TYR A 125 4.59 2.47 11.37
N MET A 126 5.03 1.41 10.73
CA MET A 126 4.80 1.16 9.32
C MET A 126 3.99 -0.11 9.14
N GLU A 127 3.14 -0.12 8.13
CA GLU A 127 2.36 -1.29 7.76
C GLU A 127 2.13 -1.33 6.24
N PHE A 128 2.01 -2.52 5.70
CA PHE A 128 1.55 -2.67 4.33
C PHE A 128 0.02 -2.59 4.29
N SER A 129 -0.52 -1.55 3.64
CA SER A 129 -1.95 -1.48 3.29
C SER A 129 -2.27 -2.24 2.01
N LYS A 130 -1.24 -2.58 1.22
CA LYS A 130 -1.29 -3.45 0.07
C LYS A 130 0.05 -4.17 -0.08
N ASN A 131 0.00 -5.47 -0.30
CA ASN A 131 1.19 -6.26 -0.61
C ASN A 131 0.80 -7.49 -1.43
N ARG A 132 1.19 -7.54 -2.70
CA ARG A 132 0.91 -8.70 -3.58
C ARG A 132 1.79 -9.91 -3.29
N LEU A 133 2.87 -9.73 -2.52
CA LEU A 133 3.89 -10.74 -2.27
C LEU A 133 3.86 -11.26 -0.81
N GLY A 134 2.96 -10.75 0.02
CA GLY A 134 2.91 -11.16 1.43
C GLY A 134 1.75 -10.55 2.20
N GLY A 135 1.80 -10.65 3.52
CA GLY A 135 0.77 -10.18 4.43
C GLY A 135 0.60 -8.65 4.45
N VAL A 136 -0.55 -8.21 4.90
CA VAL A 136 -0.92 -6.80 5.11
C VAL A 136 -1.41 -6.58 6.54
N GLY A 137 -1.42 -5.32 7.00
CA GLY A 137 -1.99 -4.94 8.29
C GLY A 137 -1.10 -5.17 9.52
N ASN A 138 0.05 -5.84 9.37
CA ASN A 138 1.00 -6.04 10.47
C ASN A 138 1.82 -4.78 10.71
N LYS A 139 1.79 -4.28 11.95
CA LYS A 139 2.43 -3.02 12.34
C LYS A 139 3.84 -3.23 12.86
N LEU A 140 4.83 -2.69 12.17
CA LEU A 140 6.21 -2.64 12.63
C LEU A 140 6.47 -1.27 13.26
N PHE A 141 6.63 -1.23 14.60
CA PHE A 141 6.91 0.00 15.33
C PHE A 141 8.38 0.40 15.19
N PHE A 142 8.64 1.70 15.16
CA PHE A 142 9.99 2.25 15.01
C PHE A 142 10.13 3.62 15.71
N ASP A 143 11.36 4.02 16.00
CA ASP A 143 11.70 5.35 16.47
C ASP A 143 12.91 5.95 15.74
N PHE A 144 13.14 7.26 15.94
CA PHE A 144 14.22 8.03 15.33
C PHE A 144 15.21 8.60 16.35
N THR A 145 15.19 8.18 17.60
CA THR A 145 15.97 8.82 18.67
C THR A 145 17.46 8.79 18.39
N ASN A 146 18.00 7.64 17.96
CA ASN A 146 19.42 7.44 17.65
C ASN A 146 19.63 6.79 16.27
N GLY A 147 18.91 7.25 15.26
CA GLY A 147 18.80 6.60 13.99
C GLY A 147 17.42 5.99 13.82
N VAL A 148 17.23 5.10 12.87
CA VAL A 148 16.01 4.32 12.76
C VAL A 148 16.21 3.00 13.49
N SER A 149 15.40 2.75 14.51
CA SER A 149 15.36 1.47 15.22
C SER A 149 13.96 0.85 15.14
N PHE A 150 13.89 -0.46 14.94
CA PHE A 150 12.65 -1.20 14.77
C PHE A 150 12.39 -2.12 15.97
N ASP A 151 11.16 -2.09 16.50
CA ASP A 151 10.73 -3.04 17.53
C ASP A 151 10.31 -4.38 16.90
N THR A 152 11.33 -5.15 16.52
CA THR A 152 11.14 -6.48 15.93
C THR A 152 10.61 -7.50 16.91
N SER A 153 10.84 -7.30 18.22
CA SER A 153 10.35 -8.19 19.27
C SER A 153 8.84 -8.09 19.42
N ARG A 154 8.31 -6.85 19.42
CA ARG A 154 6.88 -6.59 19.41
C ARG A 154 6.23 -7.14 18.15
N TYR A 155 6.83 -6.88 16.98
CA TYR A 155 6.33 -7.39 15.71
C TYR A 155 6.16 -8.91 15.69
N LYS A 156 7.17 -9.65 16.14
CA LYS A 156 7.11 -11.12 16.22
C LYS A 156 6.03 -11.61 17.17
N ARG A 157 5.87 -10.96 18.34
CA ARG A 157 4.83 -11.31 19.31
C ARG A 157 3.43 -11.06 18.74
N ASP A 158 3.23 -9.94 18.04
CA ASP A 158 1.95 -9.58 17.47
C ASP A 158 1.57 -10.55 16.34
N LEU A 159 2.53 -11.01 15.53
CA LEU A 159 2.32 -12.07 14.54
C LEU A 159 1.87 -13.39 15.18
N LEU A 160 2.59 -13.85 16.21
CA LEU A 160 2.21 -15.09 16.91
C LEU A 160 0.80 -15.01 17.50
N ASN A 161 0.43 -13.88 18.08
CA ASN A 161 -0.91 -13.67 18.61
C ASN A 161 -1.98 -13.72 17.52
N GLN A 162 -1.71 -13.18 16.33
CA GLN A 162 -2.64 -13.27 15.19
C GLN A 162 -2.80 -14.70 14.70
N GLU A 163 -1.70 -15.45 14.57
CA GLU A 163 -1.74 -16.86 14.18
C GLU A 163 -2.59 -17.69 15.15
N LEU A 164 -2.41 -17.49 16.46
CA LEU A 164 -3.23 -18.17 17.48
C LEU A 164 -4.72 -17.83 17.38
N ILE A 165 -5.05 -16.56 17.16
CA ILE A 165 -6.44 -16.12 16.98
C ILE A 165 -7.05 -16.72 15.72
N GLU A 166 -6.29 -16.80 14.63
CA GLU A 166 -6.76 -17.42 13.38
C GLU A 166 -6.98 -18.94 13.54
N GLU A 167 -6.07 -19.62 14.26
CA GLU A 167 -6.23 -21.04 14.58
C GLU A 167 -7.47 -21.31 15.46
N GLU A 168 -7.72 -20.47 16.48
CA GLU A 168 -8.91 -20.59 17.31
C GLU A 168 -10.20 -20.38 16.52
N LYS A 169 -10.24 -19.35 15.66
CA LYS A 169 -11.37 -19.10 14.78
C LYS A 169 -11.63 -20.26 13.83
N ALA A 170 -10.58 -20.83 13.24
CA ALA A 170 -10.71 -21.97 12.34
C ALA A 170 -11.28 -23.21 13.07
N LYS A 171 -10.92 -23.43 14.33
CA LYS A 171 -11.47 -24.52 15.16
C LYS A 171 -12.96 -24.29 15.44
N LEU A 172 -13.36 -23.06 15.82
CA LEU A 172 -14.76 -22.72 16.08
C LEU A 172 -15.65 -22.92 14.85
N VAL A 173 -15.20 -22.45 13.67
CA VAL A 173 -15.93 -22.67 12.42
C VAL A 173 -16.06 -24.16 12.10
N GLY A 174 -15.00 -24.94 12.33
CA GLY A 174 -15.06 -26.39 12.15
C GLY A 174 -16.03 -27.09 13.11
N GLU A 175 -16.19 -26.59 14.34
CA GLU A 175 -17.16 -27.09 15.32
C GLU A 175 -18.59 -26.72 14.96
N GLU A 176 -18.86 -25.50 14.47
CA GLU A 176 -20.16 -25.09 13.94
C GLU A 176 -20.58 -25.92 12.73
N ASP A 177 -19.69 -26.12 11.76
CA ASP A 177 -19.94 -26.98 10.59
C ASP A 177 -20.24 -28.43 11.00
N ALA A 178 -19.57 -28.96 12.02
CA ALA A 178 -19.80 -30.29 12.54
C ALA A 178 -21.13 -30.38 13.26
N PHE A 179 -21.52 -29.35 14.01
CA PHE A 179 -22.82 -29.29 14.70
C PHE A 179 -23.95 -29.23 13.68
N ASP A 180 -23.87 -28.37 12.66
CA ASP A 180 -24.87 -28.25 11.60
C ASP A 180 -25.04 -29.55 10.80
N LYS A 181 -23.93 -30.30 10.57
CA LYS A 181 -24.01 -31.62 9.95
C LYS A 181 -24.66 -32.69 10.80
N LEU A 182 -24.53 -32.62 12.11
CA LEU A 182 -25.10 -33.59 13.04
C LEU A 182 -26.57 -33.29 13.38
N PHE A 183 -26.94 -32.04 13.49
CA PHE A 183 -28.24 -31.63 14.01
C PHE A 183 -29.12 -30.92 12.98
N GLY A 184 -28.61 -30.71 11.77
CA GLY A 184 -29.25 -29.88 10.74
C GLY A 184 -29.08 -28.38 11.01
N ALA A 185 -29.05 -27.59 9.95
CA ALA A 185 -29.02 -26.14 10.11
C ALA A 185 -30.25 -25.64 10.83
N LEU A 186 -30.11 -24.83 11.85
CA LEU A 186 -31.21 -24.18 12.52
C LEU A 186 -31.99 -23.35 11.49
N PRO A 187 -33.35 -23.45 11.46
CA PRO A 187 -34.15 -22.65 10.54
C PRO A 187 -33.87 -21.16 10.79
N ASN A 188 -33.63 -20.42 9.73
CA ASN A 188 -33.43 -18.98 9.86
C ASN A 188 -34.76 -18.27 10.21
N GLU A 189 -34.67 -17.01 10.65
CA GLU A 189 -35.87 -16.25 11.07
C GLU A 189 -36.92 -16.13 9.96
N ALA A 190 -36.54 -16.18 8.67
CA ALA A 190 -37.49 -16.16 7.56
C ALA A 190 -38.27 -17.47 7.41
N ASP A 191 -37.64 -18.61 7.73
CA ASP A 191 -38.29 -19.92 7.71
C ASP A 191 -39.28 -20.05 8.88
N LEU A 192 -38.97 -19.46 10.04
CA LEU A 192 -39.86 -19.43 11.21
C LEU A 192 -41.08 -18.52 10.95
N ALA A 193 -40.88 -17.35 10.34
CA ALA A 193 -41.99 -16.44 9.99
C ALA A 193 -42.96 -17.04 8.98
N SER A 194 -42.44 -17.77 7.98
CA SER A 194 -43.29 -18.46 7.00
C SER A 194 -44.09 -19.63 7.58
N ALA A 195 -43.53 -20.29 8.60
CA ALA A 195 -44.25 -21.37 9.32
C ALA A 195 -45.37 -20.84 10.22
N GLU A 196 -45.20 -19.64 10.81
CA GLU A 196 -46.27 -18.97 11.59
C GLU A 196 -47.42 -18.48 10.71
N GLU A 197 -47.13 -17.90 9.52
CA GLU A 197 -48.16 -17.48 8.57
C GLU A 197 -48.98 -18.66 8.01
N ALA A 198 -48.34 -19.81 7.79
CA ALA A 198 -49.02 -21.00 7.30
C ALA A 198 -49.99 -21.59 8.34
N ASN A 199 -49.73 -21.35 9.64
CA ASN A 199 -50.56 -21.89 10.72
C ASN A 199 -51.80 -21.00 11.07
N LEU A 200 -51.79 -19.74 10.61
CA LEU A 200 -52.87 -18.78 10.81
C LEU A 200 -53.96 -18.82 9.71
N GLY A 201 -53.76 -19.61 8.66
CA GLY A 201 -54.58 -19.62 7.45
C GLY A 201 -55.65 -20.70 7.32
N SER A 202 -56.04 -21.44 8.37
CA SER A 202 -57.14 -22.39 8.31
C SER A 202 -58.38 -21.87 9.05
N PRO A 203 -59.38 -21.26 8.35
CA PRO A 203 -60.68 -21.04 8.95
C PRO A 203 -61.43 -22.38 8.94
N GLY A 204 -61.79 -22.84 10.15
CA GLY A 204 -62.64 -24.00 10.30
C GLY A 204 -63.99 -23.84 9.62
N ASN A 205 -64.38 -24.85 8.89
CA ASN A 205 -65.73 -25.12 8.45
C ASN A 205 -66.38 -26.03 9.46
#